data_61507f5ce632cc96e78afc1a7ab4ed17
#
_entry.id   61507f5ce632cc96e78afc1a7ab4ed17
#
_cell.length_a   1.000
_cell.length_b   1.000
_cell.length_c   1.000
_cell.angle_alpha   90.00
_cell.angle_beta   90.00
_cell.angle_gamma   90.00
#
_symmetry.space_group_name_H-M   'P 1'
#
loop_
_entity.id
_entity.type
_entity.pdbx_description
1 polymer ?
#
loop_
_entity_poly.entity_id
_entity_poly.type
_entity_poly.pdbx_seq_one_letter_code
_entity_poly.pdbx_strand_id
1 'polypeptide(L)'
;MPTPDFVLALRDMIGVHPLWLPGVKAVVTDDAGRLLLVRRADNGRWTVPAGIVEPGEEPAATAVREVLEETGVHVRVSHLAGVGTTAPVVYPNGDRAQYLDVVMACAYVSGDARVNDDENLEVRWFEPEGVPDLPPLHRRAIEWALDPGRGAHFVGAPAGES
;
A
#
# COMPACT_ATOMS: atom_id res chain seq x y z
N MET A 1 -7.75 -1.37 -8.06
CA MET A 1 -8.64 -0.21 -7.87
C MET A 1 -8.61 0.64 -9.13
N PRO A 2 -9.73 1.02 -9.68
CA PRO A 2 -9.73 1.96 -10.77
C PRO A 2 -9.07 3.27 -10.32
N THR A 3 -8.40 3.93 -11.25
CA THR A 3 -7.78 5.23 -10.97
C THR A 3 -8.84 6.18 -10.41
N PRO A 4 -8.61 6.83 -9.24
CA PRO A 4 -9.61 7.71 -8.63
C PRO A 4 -10.03 8.86 -9.56
N ASP A 5 -11.28 9.29 -9.47
CA ASP A 5 -11.84 10.33 -10.34
C ASP A 5 -11.07 11.64 -10.29
N PHE A 6 -10.55 12.03 -9.13
CA PHE A 6 -9.75 13.25 -9.01
C PHE A 6 -8.41 13.15 -9.78
N VAL A 7 -7.81 11.96 -9.86
CA VAL A 7 -6.60 11.73 -10.67
C VAL A 7 -6.95 11.81 -12.15
N LEU A 8 -8.07 11.21 -12.57
CA LEU A 8 -8.56 11.31 -13.95
C LEU A 8 -8.80 12.77 -14.34
N ALA A 9 -9.45 13.55 -13.48
CA ALA A 9 -9.69 14.97 -13.72
C ALA A 9 -8.38 15.78 -13.82
N LEU A 10 -7.36 15.45 -13.01
CA LEU A 10 -6.03 16.04 -13.15
C LEU A 10 -5.37 15.64 -14.47
N ARG A 11 -5.46 14.37 -14.87
CA ARG A 11 -4.90 13.87 -16.12
C ARG A 11 -5.51 14.54 -17.35
N ASP A 12 -6.81 14.82 -17.33
CA ASP A 12 -7.48 15.58 -18.40
C ASP A 12 -6.90 16.98 -18.60
N MET A 13 -6.40 17.59 -17.52
CA MET A 13 -5.81 18.94 -17.58
C MET A 13 -4.32 18.93 -17.93
N ILE A 14 -3.56 17.96 -17.45
CA ILE A 14 -2.09 17.96 -17.49
C ILE A 14 -1.48 16.81 -18.29
N GLY A 15 -2.29 15.91 -18.83
CA GLY A 15 -1.82 14.74 -19.57
C GLY A 15 -0.90 13.86 -18.73
N VAL A 16 0.24 13.47 -19.30
CA VAL A 16 1.23 12.59 -18.65
C VAL A 16 2.26 13.34 -17.77
N HIS A 17 2.02 14.61 -17.46
CA HIS A 17 2.91 15.35 -16.54
C HIS A 17 3.00 14.62 -15.18
N PRO A 18 4.19 14.57 -14.54
CA PRO A 18 4.35 13.88 -13.27
C PRO A 18 3.41 14.41 -12.19
N LEU A 19 2.68 13.50 -11.52
CA LEU A 19 1.85 13.80 -10.36
C LEU A 19 2.57 13.40 -9.08
N TRP A 20 2.44 14.24 -8.05
CA TRP A 20 2.79 13.91 -6.68
C TRP A 20 1.50 13.54 -5.92
N LEU A 21 1.40 12.29 -5.48
CA LEU A 21 0.17 11.72 -4.92
C LEU A 21 0.43 11.12 -3.53
N PRO A 22 -0.53 11.20 -2.61
CA PRO A 22 -0.47 10.46 -1.36
C PRO A 22 -0.91 9.01 -1.59
N GLY A 23 -0.06 8.06 -1.19
CA GLY A 23 -0.36 6.64 -1.23
C GLY A 23 -0.31 6.00 0.14
N VAL A 24 -1.07 4.93 0.33
CA VAL A 24 -1.09 4.14 1.55
C VAL A 24 -0.74 2.68 1.23
N LYS A 25 0.03 2.05 2.12
CA LYS A 25 0.22 0.60 2.18
C LYS A 25 -0.33 0.08 3.50
N ALA A 26 -1.14 -0.96 3.44
CA ALA A 26 -1.71 -1.62 4.61
C ALA A 26 -1.00 -2.95 4.85
N VAL A 27 -0.25 -3.06 5.93
CA VAL A 27 0.35 -4.32 6.38
C VAL A 27 -0.61 -4.96 7.37
N VAL A 28 -1.28 -6.01 6.94
CA VAL A 28 -2.32 -6.69 7.73
C VAL A 28 -1.76 -7.95 8.34
N THR A 29 -1.90 -8.09 9.66
CA THR A 29 -1.58 -9.31 10.39
C THR A 29 -2.81 -9.88 11.06
N ASP A 30 -2.92 -11.21 11.10
CA ASP A 30 -3.92 -11.92 11.91
C ASP A 30 -3.37 -12.30 13.29
N ASP A 31 -4.21 -12.94 14.12
CA ASP A 31 -3.83 -13.36 15.47
C ASP A 31 -2.71 -14.41 15.51
N ALA A 32 -2.48 -15.13 14.41
CA ALA A 32 -1.38 -16.06 14.25
C ALA A 32 -0.07 -15.39 13.74
N GLY A 33 -0.11 -14.10 13.45
CA GLY A 33 1.01 -13.35 12.89
C GLY A 33 1.20 -13.51 11.38
N ARG A 34 0.23 -14.12 10.66
CA ARG A 34 0.30 -14.26 9.21
C ARG A 34 0.03 -12.92 8.54
N LEU A 35 0.64 -12.71 7.38
CA LEU A 35 0.56 -11.51 6.57
C LEU A 35 -0.41 -11.70 5.40
N LEU A 36 -1.31 -10.75 5.19
CA LEU A 36 -2.22 -10.73 4.05
C LEU A 36 -1.54 -10.06 2.86
N LEU A 37 -1.42 -10.80 1.76
CA LEU A 37 -0.87 -10.29 0.51
C LEU A 37 -1.85 -10.49 -0.64
N VAL A 38 -1.72 -9.63 -1.64
CA VAL A 38 -2.44 -9.69 -2.91
C VAL A 38 -1.46 -9.91 -4.05
N ARG A 39 -1.86 -10.67 -5.09
CA ARG A 39 -1.08 -10.83 -6.30
C ARG A 39 -1.69 -10.03 -7.43
N ARG A 40 -0.99 -9.03 -7.89
CA ARG A 40 -1.47 -8.08 -8.89
C ARG A 40 -1.69 -8.71 -10.26
N ALA A 41 -2.77 -8.34 -10.92
CA ALA A 41 -3.10 -8.81 -12.27
C ALA A 41 -2.21 -8.16 -13.36
N ASP A 42 -1.77 -6.92 -13.16
CA ASP A 42 -0.99 -6.15 -14.13
C ASP A 42 0.44 -6.67 -14.34
N ASN A 43 1.05 -7.25 -13.30
CA ASN A 43 2.45 -7.68 -13.34
C ASN A 43 2.75 -9.02 -12.64
N GLY A 44 1.74 -9.67 -12.05
CA GLY A 44 1.84 -10.96 -11.36
C GLY A 44 2.62 -10.95 -10.05
N ARG A 45 3.03 -9.78 -9.55
CA ARG A 45 3.83 -9.65 -8.32
C ARG A 45 2.95 -9.65 -7.08
N TRP A 46 3.47 -10.21 -6.00
CA TRP A 46 2.88 -10.11 -4.69
C TRP A 46 3.18 -8.76 -4.06
N THR A 47 2.20 -8.18 -3.38
CA THR A 47 2.30 -6.89 -2.68
C THR A 47 1.43 -6.90 -1.43
N VAL A 48 1.66 -5.98 -0.51
CA VAL A 48 0.66 -5.64 0.50
C VAL A 48 -0.48 -4.85 -0.18
N PRO A 49 -1.72 -4.90 0.33
CA PRO A 49 -2.80 -4.02 -0.14
C PRO A 49 -2.38 -2.56 -0.10
N ALA A 50 -2.72 -1.80 -1.13
CA ALA A 50 -2.28 -0.43 -1.27
C ALA A 50 -3.21 0.38 -2.17
N GLY A 51 -3.32 1.68 -1.91
CA GLY A 51 -4.10 2.57 -2.75
C GLY A 51 -3.77 4.05 -2.56
N ILE A 52 -4.49 4.89 -3.29
CA ILE A 52 -4.35 6.34 -3.25
C ILE A 52 -5.30 6.91 -2.18
N VAL A 53 -4.77 7.82 -1.36
CA VAL A 53 -5.61 8.60 -0.43
C VAL A 53 -6.39 9.64 -1.22
N GLU A 54 -7.70 9.57 -1.16
CA GLU A 54 -8.57 10.48 -1.89
C GLU A 54 -8.80 11.80 -1.14
N PRO A 55 -9.14 12.90 -1.85
CA PRO A 55 -9.44 14.17 -1.20
C PRO A 55 -10.53 14.03 -0.12
N GLY A 56 -10.20 14.50 1.10
CA GLY A 56 -11.10 14.40 2.26
C GLY A 56 -11.02 13.08 3.03
N GLU A 57 -10.20 12.14 2.58
CA GLU A 57 -10.00 10.86 3.24
C GLU A 57 -8.76 10.91 4.17
N GLU A 58 -8.85 10.29 5.33
CA GLU A 58 -7.71 10.09 6.20
C GLU A 58 -6.92 8.83 5.76
N PRO A 59 -5.58 8.80 5.83
CA PRO A 59 -4.80 7.63 5.41
C PRO A 59 -5.19 6.33 6.11
N ALA A 60 -5.63 6.39 7.37
CA ALA A 60 -6.12 5.23 8.09
C ALA A 60 -7.44 4.71 7.52
N ALA A 61 -8.34 5.60 7.10
CA ALA A 61 -9.60 5.23 6.44
C ALA A 61 -9.34 4.61 5.08
N THR A 62 -8.40 5.19 4.30
CA THR A 62 -7.94 4.60 3.03
C THR A 62 -7.41 3.18 3.22
N ALA A 63 -6.57 2.93 4.22
CA ALA A 63 -6.03 1.60 4.49
C ALA A 63 -7.15 0.58 4.75
N VAL A 64 -8.16 0.93 5.53
CA VAL A 64 -9.32 0.06 5.82
C VAL A 64 -10.14 -0.20 4.56
N ARG A 65 -10.41 0.83 3.77
CA ARG A 65 -11.18 0.74 2.52
C ARG A 65 -10.48 -0.15 1.50
N GLU A 66 -9.20 0.10 1.23
CA GLU A 66 -8.41 -0.65 0.25
C GLU A 66 -8.31 -2.14 0.61
N VAL A 67 -8.03 -2.45 1.89
CA VAL A 67 -8.00 -3.86 2.33
C VAL A 67 -9.35 -4.54 2.08
N LEU A 68 -10.45 -3.88 2.41
CA LEU A 68 -11.79 -4.45 2.19
C LEU A 68 -12.08 -4.62 0.69
N GLU A 69 -11.80 -3.61 -0.12
CA GLU A 69 -12.04 -3.62 -1.57
C GLU A 69 -11.23 -4.70 -2.27
N GLU A 70 -9.94 -4.82 -1.96
CA GLU A 70 -9.06 -5.77 -2.62
C GLU A 70 -9.23 -7.21 -2.12
N THR A 71 -9.55 -7.40 -0.83
CA THR A 71 -9.41 -8.71 -0.17
C THR A 71 -10.67 -9.26 0.48
N GLY A 72 -11.71 -8.45 0.66
CA GLY A 72 -12.90 -8.84 1.42
C GLY A 72 -12.70 -8.95 2.94
N VAL A 73 -11.54 -8.52 3.45
CA VAL A 73 -11.18 -8.60 4.86
C VAL A 73 -11.44 -7.27 5.57
N HIS A 74 -12.05 -7.32 6.73
CA HIS A 74 -12.20 -6.17 7.63
C HIS A 74 -11.01 -6.07 8.57
N VAL A 75 -10.45 -4.88 8.69
CA VAL A 75 -9.30 -4.61 9.54
C VAL A 75 -9.53 -3.36 10.40
N ARG A 76 -8.73 -3.23 11.45
CA ARG A 76 -8.54 -1.96 12.17
C ARG A 76 -7.09 -1.53 12.04
N VAL A 77 -6.85 -0.25 11.89
CA VAL A 77 -5.49 0.30 11.94
C VAL A 77 -5.00 0.26 13.38
N SER A 78 -3.82 -0.30 13.59
CA SER A 78 -3.16 -0.40 14.89
C SER A 78 -2.28 0.82 15.15
N HIS A 79 -1.43 1.17 14.19
CA HIS A 79 -0.55 2.33 14.29
C HIS A 79 0.00 2.74 12.92
N LEU A 80 0.54 3.95 12.86
CA LEU A 80 1.36 4.42 11.76
C LEU A 80 2.72 3.72 11.83
N ALA A 81 3.02 2.84 10.88
CA ALA A 81 4.29 2.12 10.82
C ALA A 81 5.42 2.99 10.26
N GLY A 82 5.12 3.85 9.31
CA GLY A 82 6.14 4.77 8.78
C GLY A 82 5.66 5.63 7.62
N VAL A 83 6.52 6.59 7.27
CA VAL A 83 6.30 7.49 6.13
C VAL A 83 7.58 7.59 5.31
N GLY A 84 7.45 7.48 4.01
CA GLY A 84 8.57 7.60 3.08
C GLY A 84 8.11 8.13 1.73
N THR A 85 8.94 7.96 0.73
CA THR A 85 8.60 8.29 -0.65
C THR A 85 8.92 7.12 -1.57
N THR A 86 8.25 7.07 -2.72
CA THR A 86 8.61 6.13 -3.79
C THR A 86 9.62 6.77 -4.74
N ALA A 87 10.30 5.97 -5.55
CA ALA A 87 10.90 6.47 -6.78
C ALA A 87 9.79 6.91 -7.77
N PRO A 88 10.10 7.78 -8.74
CA PRO A 88 9.18 8.06 -9.84
C PRO A 88 8.78 6.77 -10.58
N VAL A 89 7.49 6.64 -10.87
CA VAL A 89 6.91 5.51 -11.60
C VAL A 89 6.40 5.99 -12.95
N VAL A 90 6.65 5.20 -13.98
CA VAL A 90 6.06 5.38 -15.32
C VAL A 90 5.16 4.18 -15.59
N TYR A 91 3.88 4.44 -15.84
CA TYR A 91 2.89 3.41 -16.15
C TYR A 91 2.89 3.06 -17.63
N PRO A 92 2.35 1.87 -18.03
CA PRO A 92 2.30 1.47 -19.44
C PRO A 92 1.58 2.43 -20.37
N ASN A 93 0.59 3.19 -19.86
CA ASN A 93 -0.13 4.22 -20.61
C ASN A 93 0.63 5.55 -20.73
N GLY A 94 1.86 5.64 -20.20
CA GLY A 94 2.71 6.83 -20.20
C GLY A 94 2.52 7.78 -19.02
N ASP A 95 1.55 7.53 -18.15
CA ASP A 95 1.36 8.32 -16.93
C ASP A 95 2.58 8.24 -16.03
N ARG A 96 2.88 9.35 -15.36
CA ARG A 96 3.99 9.46 -14.42
C ARG A 96 3.46 9.88 -13.06
N ALA A 97 3.94 9.22 -12.02
CA ALA A 97 3.62 9.57 -10.65
C ALA A 97 4.79 9.31 -9.71
N GLN A 98 4.78 9.99 -8.59
CA GLN A 98 5.58 9.68 -7.42
C GLN A 98 4.69 9.81 -6.20
N TYR A 99 4.95 9.03 -5.17
CA TYR A 99 4.04 8.97 -4.02
C TYR A 99 4.74 9.35 -2.72
N LEU A 100 4.02 10.11 -1.88
CA LEU A 100 4.21 10.05 -0.45
C LEU A 100 3.67 8.71 0.02
N ASP A 101 4.51 7.88 0.60
CA ASP A 101 4.21 6.48 0.94
C ASP A 101 3.95 6.36 2.44
N VAL A 102 2.68 6.26 2.81
CA VAL A 102 2.23 6.10 4.21
C VAL A 102 2.00 4.62 4.47
N VAL A 103 2.66 4.06 5.48
CA VAL A 103 2.54 2.64 5.85
C VAL A 103 1.74 2.52 7.14
N MET A 104 0.61 1.82 7.06
CA MET A 104 -0.26 1.51 8.19
C MET A 104 -0.14 0.05 8.60
N ALA A 105 0.13 -0.20 9.87
CA ALA A 105 -0.01 -1.53 10.46
C ALA A 105 -1.46 -1.77 10.84
N CYS A 106 -2.02 -2.88 10.37
CA CYS A 106 -3.43 -3.22 10.54
C CYS A 106 -3.58 -4.61 11.16
N ALA A 107 -4.57 -4.76 12.02
CA ALA A 107 -4.96 -6.04 12.60
C ALA A 107 -6.25 -6.54 11.94
N TYR A 108 -6.29 -7.82 11.62
CA TYR A 108 -7.47 -8.51 11.14
C TYR A 108 -8.61 -8.42 12.17
N VAL A 109 -9.81 -8.23 11.68
CA VAL A 109 -11.05 -8.20 12.51
C VAL A 109 -11.99 -9.33 12.10
N SER A 110 -12.31 -9.43 10.80
CA SER A 110 -13.26 -10.43 10.28
C SER A 110 -13.18 -10.51 8.75
N GLY A 111 -13.92 -11.44 8.18
CA GLY A 111 -14.01 -11.66 6.74
C GLY A 111 -13.08 -12.75 6.23
N ASP A 112 -13.44 -13.31 5.07
CA ASP A 112 -12.66 -14.35 4.40
C ASP A 112 -11.80 -13.72 3.29
N ALA A 113 -10.49 -13.95 3.37
CA ALA A 113 -9.56 -13.47 2.37
C ALA A 113 -9.87 -14.08 1.00
N ARG A 114 -10.23 -13.25 0.04
CA ARG A 114 -10.55 -13.64 -1.33
C ARG A 114 -10.26 -12.47 -2.27
N VAL A 115 -10.10 -12.77 -3.55
CA VAL A 115 -10.12 -11.73 -4.58
C VAL A 115 -11.48 -11.05 -4.56
N ASN A 116 -11.49 -9.76 -4.37
CA ASN A 116 -12.71 -8.97 -4.21
C ASN A 116 -12.79 -7.78 -5.19
N ASP A 117 -11.79 -7.64 -6.05
CA ASP A 117 -11.73 -6.68 -7.15
C ASP A 117 -11.26 -7.37 -8.45
N ASP A 118 -11.06 -6.62 -9.50
CA ASP A 118 -10.56 -7.07 -10.81
C ASP A 118 -9.06 -6.79 -11.00
N GLU A 119 -8.39 -6.20 -10.03
CA GLU A 119 -6.96 -5.84 -10.09
C GLU A 119 -6.05 -6.93 -9.55
N ASN A 120 -6.60 -7.88 -8.80
CA ASN A 120 -5.83 -8.93 -8.16
C ASN A 120 -6.20 -10.32 -8.70
N LEU A 121 -5.18 -11.18 -8.83
CA LEU A 121 -5.33 -12.60 -9.25
C LEU A 121 -5.50 -13.54 -8.07
N GLU A 122 -4.89 -13.20 -6.94
CA GLU A 122 -4.92 -14.00 -5.72
C GLU A 122 -4.87 -13.11 -4.48
N VAL A 123 -5.48 -13.58 -3.42
CA VAL A 123 -5.37 -13.03 -2.06
C VAL A 123 -5.05 -14.18 -1.12
N ARG A 124 -4.01 -14.05 -0.31
CA ARG A 124 -3.58 -15.15 0.56
C ARG A 124 -2.91 -14.65 1.84
N TRP A 125 -3.10 -15.44 2.90
CA TRP A 125 -2.34 -15.34 4.13
C TRP A 125 -1.01 -16.10 4.01
N PHE A 126 0.07 -15.49 4.47
CA PHE A 126 1.41 -16.08 4.48
C PHE A 126 1.99 -16.07 5.89
N GLU A 127 2.60 -17.18 6.29
CA GLU A 127 3.51 -17.16 7.44
C GLU A 127 4.68 -16.20 7.14
N PRO A 128 5.22 -15.49 8.13
CA PRO A 128 6.30 -14.53 7.90
C PRO A 128 7.50 -15.10 7.14
N GLU A 129 7.86 -16.36 7.43
CA GLU A 129 8.96 -17.09 6.77
C GLU A 129 8.63 -17.56 5.36
N GLY A 130 7.35 -17.61 5.01
CA GLY A 130 6.83 -18.04 3.70
C GLY A 130 6.46 -16.90 2.76
N VAL A 131 6.73 -15.66 3.13
CA VAL A 131 6.43 -14.48 2.31
C VAL A 131 7.22 -14.57 0.99
N PRO A 132 6.54 -14.46 -0.18
CA PRO A 132 7.21 -14.49 -1.47
C PRO A 132 8.11 -13.27 -1.69
N ASP A 133 8.86 -13.26 -2.79
CA ASP A 133 9.62 -12.07 -3.16
C ASP A 133 8.69 -10.88 -3.44
N LEU A 134 8.96 -9.77 -2.76
CA LEU A 134 8.18 -8.54 -2.83
C LEU A 134 9.01 -7.41 -3.43
N PRO A 135 8.36 -6.45 -4.11
CA PRO A 135 9.02 -5.19 -4.44
C PRO A 135 9.61 -4.53 -3.18
N PRO A 136 10.78 -3.86 -3.29
CA PRO A 136 11.51 -3.34 -2.13
C PRO A 136 10.67 -2.48 -1.17
N LEU A 137 9.77 -1.64 -1.71
CA LEU A 137 8.92 -0.77 -0.88
C LEU A 137 7.86 -1.55 -0.10
N HIS A 138 7.36 -2.68 -0.61
CA HIS A 138 6.42 -3.55 0.08
C HIS A 138 7.13 -4.39 1.15
N ARG A 139 8.35 -4.83 0.89
CA ARG A 139 9.19 -5.49 1.90
C ARG A 139 9.50 -4.53 3.05
N ARG A 140 9.94 -3.31 2.74
CA ARG A 140 10.17 -2.26 3.74
C ARG A 140 8.92 -1.96 4.57
N ALA A 141 7.75 -1.93 3.95
CA ALA A 141 6.49 -1.71 4.66
C ALA A 141 6.24 -2.79 5.71
N ILE A 142 6.47 -4.07 5.37
CA ILE A 142 6.35 -5.18 6.32
C ILE A 142 7.38 -5.04 7.46
N GLU A 143 8.62 -4.77 7.13
CA GLU A 143 9.69 -4.56 8.14
C GLU A 143 9.31 -3.45 9.13
N TRP A 144 8.80 -2.33 8.64
CA TRP A 144 8.36 -1.22 9.49
C TRP A 144 7.16 -1.58 10.35
N ALA A 145 6.18 -2.29 9.79
CA ALA A 145 4.97 -2.65 10.51
C ALA A 145 5.19 -3.71 11.60
N LEU A 146 6.16 -4.59 11.39
CA LEU A 146 6.49 -5.67 12.35
C LEU A 146 7.53 -5.27 13.39
N ASP A 147 8.16 -4.10 13.27
CA ASP A 147 9.12 -3.61 14.27
C ASP A 147 8.38 -3.09 15.51
N PRO A 148 8.51 -3.76 16.68
CA PRO A 148 7.70 -3.46 17.86
C PRO A 148 8.18 -2.23 18.65
N GLY A 149 9.24 -1.53 18.21
CA GLY A 149 10.05 -0.86 19.21
C GLY A 149 10.08 0.66 19.25
N ARG A 150 9.64 1.44 18.23
CA ARG A 150 10.07 2.85 18.18
C ARG A 150 9.10 3.88 17.59
N GLY A 151 7.85 3.58 17.47
CA GLY A 151 6.91 4.49 16.78
C GLY A 151 7.09 4.46 15.26
N ALA A 152 6.66 5.51 14.57
CA ALA A 152 6.69 5.54 13.11
C ALA A 152 8.11 5.65 12.54
N HIS A 153 8.42 4.83 11.55
CA HIS A 153 9.67 4.87 10.81
C HIS A 153 9.68 6.00 9.78
N PHE A 154 10.85 6.49 9.47
CA PHE A 154 11.10 7.42 8.36
C PHE A 154 12.51 7.21 7.80
N VAL A 155 12.70 7.60 6.56
CA VAL A 155 14.04 7.64 5.95
C VAL A 155 14.67 8.97 6.30
N GLY A 156 15.84 8.95 6.95
CA GLY A 156 16.59 10.15 7.30
C GLY A 156 17.01 10.95 6.06
N ALA A 157 17.19 12.25 6.21
CA ALA A 157 17.79 13.06 5.15
C ALA A 157 19.20 12.50 4.82
N PRO A 158 19.61 12.51 3.54
CA PRO A 158 21.01 12.20 3.21
C PRO A 158 21.92 13.14 4.00
N ALA A 159 23.01 12.58 4.55
CA ALA A 159 24.01 13.39 5.22
C ALA A 159 24.46 14.48 4.23
N GLY A 160 24.22 15.74 4.58
CA GLY A 160 24.59 16.85 3.74
C GLY A 160 26.11 16.80 3.52
N GLU A 161 26.54 16.90 2.28
CA GLU A 161 27.92 17.26 1.99
C GLU A 161 28.14 18.66 2.59
N SER A 162 28.86 18.71 3.71
CA SER A 162 29.31 19.96 4.34
C SER A 162 30.51 20.53 3.61
#